data_b6d8ed32150f9551ffab5407accc9936
#
_entry.id   b6d8ed32150f9551ffab5407accc9936
#
_cell.length_a   1.000
_cell.length_b   1.000
_cell.length_c   1.000
_cell.angle_alpha   90.00
_cell.angle_beta   90.00
_cell.angle_gamma   90.00
#
_symmetry.space_group_name_H-M   'P 1'
#
loop_
_entity.id
_entity.type
_entity.pdbx_description
1 polymer ?
#
loop_
_entity_poly.entity_id
_entity_poly.type
_entity_poly.pdbx_seq_one_letter_code
_entity_poly.pdbx_strand_id
1 'polypeptide(L)'
;MSNVWIRCLCAFVGWDCNVLNECSAASRKTLHRYTGAIFLLMLLWFYIGYNMAVRYFRIENFWSQLAVGAVFSLIIWIIERQIILIVGKNKAITGFRIGLAAIMALLGATIIDQTLFGKDIDAQMAQVIEQRTDEQFEYRKRIIDNELAQNQKELDSLEMKASVLSDEVSKRPMIKSTTYNRSVAGVDSLGNAVMATGYSEQNIPNPKAKDLDRVNSRIDNIRNNMLSLNNKHQALRDEIRIETKNNIGLLSELEITFSKKVIFSSLITIVFYFGVFGFFLLIELLVVSGKMFSKTCDYEVLIERQQARKIKQIESILPVADVK
;
A
#
# COMPACT_ATOMS: atom_id res chain seq x y z
N MET A 1 46.45 -23.38 -7.09
CA MET A 1 45.09 -23.05 -6.64
C MET A 1 44.93 -21.60 -6.17
N SER A 2 45.99 -20.89 -5.73
CA SER A 2 45.91 -19.50 -5.23
C SER A 2 45.54 -18.44 -6.29
N ASN A 3 45.89 -18.65 -7.57
CA ASN A 3 45.66 -17.62 -8.60
C ASN A 3 44.17 -17.43 -9.01
N VAL A 4 43.35 -18.49 -8.99
CA VAL A 4 41.93 -18.38 -9.38
C VAL A 4 41.15 -17.64 -8.32
N TRP A 5 41.38 -17.94 -7.06
CA TRP A 5 40.71 -17.26 -5.93
C TRP A 5 40.99 -15.75 -5.91
N ILE A 6 42.26 -15.37 -6.07
CA ILE A 6 42.65 -13.95 -6.13
C ILE A 6 42.01 -13.26 -7.33
N ARG A 7 41.92 -13.92 -8.49
CA ARG A 7 41.20 -13.37 -9.67
C ARG A 7 39.72 -13.12 -9.41
N CYS A 8 39.03 -14.04 -8.72
CA CYS A 8 37.65 -13.86 -8.33
C CYS A 8 37.49 -12.67 -7.38
N LEU A 9 38.38 -12.51 -6.40
CA LEU A 9 38.32 -11.37 -5.47
C LEU A 9 38.60 -10.05 -6.20
N CYS A 10 39.55 -10.00 -7.13
CA CYS A 10 39.82 -8.83 -7.95
C CYS A 10 38.60 -8.46 -8.80
N ALA A 11 37.97 -9.43 -9.46
CA ALA A 11 36.77 -9.20 -10.26
C ALA A 11 35.58 -8.68 -9.37
N PHE A 12 35.46 -9.24 -8.17
CA PHE A 12 34.44 -8.87 -7.22
C PHE A 12 34.58 -7.40 -6.77
N VAL A 13 35.79 -6.97 -6.42
CA VAL A 13 36.07 -5.57 -5.99
C VAL A 13 36.25 -4.63 -7.19
N GLY A 14 36.66 -5.18 -8.38
CA GLY A 14 36.92 -4.41 -9.59
C GLY A 14 38.39 -4.02 -9.76
N TRP A 15 39.31 -4.65 -9.04
CA TRP A 15 40.73 -4.41 -9.18
C TRP A 15 41.33 -5.19 -10.36
N ASP A 16 42.35 -4.61 -11.00
CA ASP A 16 43.12 -5.32 -12.03
C ASP A 16 44.09 -6.30 -11.38
N CYS A 17 43.91 -7.60 -11.68
CA CYS A 17 44.71 -8.67 -11.13
C CYS A 17 46.17 -8.61 -11.60
N ASN A 18 46.45 -8.11 -12.82
CA ASN A 18 47.79 -8.01 -13.34
C ASN A 18 48.62 -7.02 -12.54
N VAL A 19 47.99 -5.83 -12.29
CA VAL A 19 48.61 -4.77 -11.47
C VAL A 19 48.79 -5.24 -10.02
N LEU A 20 47.83 -6.00 -9.47
CA LEU A 20 47.94 -6.53 -8.12
C LEU A 20 49.07 -7.53 -7.94
N ASN A 21 49.41 -8.32 -8.99
CA ASN A 21 50.52 -9.28 -8.94
C ASN A 21 51.90 -8.63 -8.83
N GLU A 22 52.02 -7.39 -9.30
CA GLU A 22 53.23 -6.56 -9.16
C GLU A 22 53.33 -5.86 -7.78
N CYS A 23 52.25 -5.90 -7.00
CA CYS A 23 52.18 -5.23 -5.72
C CYS A 23 52.62 -6.12 -4.54
N SER A 24 52.92 -5.47 -3.42
CA SER A 24 53.30 -6.12 -2.17
C SER A 24 52.16 -6.93 -1.53
N ALA A 25 52.52 -7.77 -0.55
CA ALA A 25 51.56 -8.51 0.25
C ALA A 25 50.59 -7.60 1.00
N ALA A 26 50.91 -6.32 1.25
CA ALA A 26 50.04 -5.35 1.87
C ALA A 26 48.80 -5.04 1.01
N SER A 27 48.99 -4.91 -0.31
CA SER A 27 47.89 -4.70 -1.26
C SER A 27 46.93 -5.90 -1.32
N ARG A 28 47.45 -7.13 -1.24
CA ARG A 28 46.61 -8.34 -1.15
C ARG A 28 45.78 -8.38 0.13
N LYS A 29 46.34 -7.98 1.30
CA LYS A 29 45.59 -7.86 2.57
C LYS A 29 44.48 -6.80 2.47
N THR A 30 44.77 -5.71 1.79
CA THR A 30 43.76 -4.64 1.56
C THR A 30 42.62 -5.14 0.67
N LEU A 31 42.92 -5.92 -0.40
CA LEU A 31 41.88 -6.56 -1.23
C LEU A 31 40.97 -7.46 -0.39
N HIS A 32 41.54 -8.34 0.45
CA HIS A 32 40.74 -9.21 1.33
C HIS A 32 39.87 -8.43 2.30
N ARG A 33 40.39 -7.33 2.84
CA ARG A 33 39.64 -6.48 3.75
C ARG A 33 38.44 -5.81 3.05
N TYR A 34 38.62 -5.28 1.85
CA TYR A 34 37.55 -4.68 1.06
C TYR A 34 36.51 -5.74 0.65
N THR A 35 36.95 -6.89 0.21
CA THR A 35 36.05 -8.01 -0.13
C THR A 35 35.21 -8.43 1.06
N GLY A 36 35.82 -8.59 2.24
CA GLY A 36 35.11 -8.95 3.47
C GLY A 36 34.09 -7.91 3.89
N ALA A 37 34.44 -6.62 3.78
CA ALA A 37 33.54 -5.53 4.12
C ALA A 37 32.33 -5.46 3.16
N ILE A 38 32.57 -5.56 1.84
CA ILE A 38 31.48 -5.61 0.84
C ILE A 38 30.57 -6.82 1.10
N PHE A 39 31.16 -7.99 1.34
CA PHE A 39 30.40 -9.21 1.55
C PHE A 39 29.49 -9.11 2.81
N LEU A 40 30.01 -8.51 3.89
CA LEU A 40 29.24 -8.27 5.10
C LEU A 40 28.07 -7.33 4.84
N LEU A 41 28.28 -6.24 4.10
CA LEU A 41 27.21 -5.33 3.70
C LEU A 41 26.17 -6.03 2.79
N MET A 42 26.61 -6.84 1.84
CA MET A 42 25.72 -7.62 0.98
C MET A 42 24.82 -8.57 1.78
N LEU A 43 25.37 -9.27 2.78
CA LEU A 43 24.58 -10.15 3.66
C LEU A 43 23.56 -9.35 4.49
N LEU A 44 23.97 -8.21 5.01
CA LEU A 44 23.10 -7.33 5.78
C LEU A 44 21.92 -6.85 4.95
N TRP A 45 22.19 -6.31 3.76
CA TRP A 45 21.16 -5.81 2.86
C TRP A 45 20.32 -6.91 2.21
N PHE A 46 20.87 -8.10 2.03
CA PHE A 46 20.09 -9.27 1.67
C PHE A 46 19.02 -9.58 2.72
N TYR A 47 19.41 -9.58 4.01
CA TYR A 47 18.49 -9.80 5.12
C TYR A 47 17.44 -8.70 5.23
N ILE A 48 17.82 -7.42 5.06
CA ILE A 48 16.91 -6.29 5.05
C ILE A 48 15.89 -6.42 3.91
N GLY A 49 16.37 -6.70 2.68
CA GLY A 49 15.51 -6.89 1.50
C GLY A 49 14.54 -8.06 1.64
N TYR A 50 15.00 -9.16 2.24
CA TYR A 50 14.15 -10.32 2.56
C TYR A 50 13.03 -9.92 3.53
N ASN A 51 13.34 -9.26 4.64
CA ASN A 51 12.33 -8.81 5.61
C ASN A 51 11.36 -7.79 4.99
N MET A 52 11.86 -6.91 4.12
CA MET A 52 11.01 -5.97 3.39
C MET A 52 10.02 -6.68 2.47
N ALA A 53 10.46 -7.75 1.78
CA ALA A 53 9.60 -8.57 0.93
C ALA A 53 8.48 -9.25 1.73
N VAL A 54 8.80 -9.80 2.89
CA VAL A 54 7.85 -10.50 3.76
C VAL A 54 6.85 -9.52 4.38
N ARG A 55 7.33 -8.44 4.98
CA ARG A 55 6.50 -7.55 5.81
C ARG A 55 5.72 -6.52 4.98
N TYR A 56 6.38 -5.85 4.03
CA TYR A 56 5.79 -4.73 3.30
C TYR A 56 5.19 -5.11 1.96
N PHE A 57 5.89 -5.94 1.19
CA PHE A 57 5.37 -6.39 -0.10
C PHE A 57 4.40 -7.56 0.06
N ARG A 58 4.31 -8.15 1.26
CA ARG A 58 3.41 -9.29 1.57
C ARG A 58 3.53 -10.41 0.54
N ILE A 59 4.76 -10.67 0.08
CA ILE A 59 5.03 -11.72 -0.88
C ILE A 59 4.97 -13.05 -0.14
N GLU A 60 4.05 -13.95 -0.52
CA GLU A 60 3.89 -15.25 0.12
C GLU A 60 4.91 -16.29 -0.39
N ASN A 61 5.37 -16.14 -1.64
CA ASN A 61 6.28 -17.08 -2.27
C ASN A 61 7.71 -16.89 -1.75
N PHE A 62 8.25 -17.94 -1.12
CA PHE A 62 9.61 -17.95 -0.56
C PHE A 62 10.71 -17.60 -1.60
N TRP A 63 10.60 -18.12 -2.83
CA TRP A 63 11.59 -17.81 -3.88
C TRP A 63 11.58 -16.34 -4.30
N SER A 64 10.40 -15.73 -4.32
CA SER A 64 10.25 -14.31 -4.62
C SER A 64 10.80 -13.43 -3.49
N GLN A 65 10.67 -13.83 -2.24
CA GLN A 65 11.28 -13.16 -1.09
C GLN A 65 12.81 -13.18 -1.18
N LEU A 66 13.39 -14.34 -1.50
CA LEU A 66 14.84 -14.48 -1.72
C LEU A 66 15.33 -13.63 -2.90
N ALA A 67 14.54 -13.57 -3.98
CA ALA A 67 14.88 -12.76 -5.15
C ALA A 67 14.94 -11.25 -4.80
N VAL A 68 14.00 -10.74 -4.00
CA VAL A 68 14.06 -9.36 -3.53
C VAL A 68 15.30 -9.11 -2.68
N GLY A 69 15.61 -9.99 -1.73
CA GLY A 69 16.84 -9.92 -0.94
C GLY A 69 18.09 -9.88 -1.81
N ALA A 70 18.16 -10.75 -2.85
CA ALA A 70 19.26 -10.78 -3.79
C ALA A 70 19.39 -9.48 -4.60
N VAL A 71 18.29 -8.87 -5.02
CA VAL A 71 18.28 -7.56 -5.71
C VAL A 71 18.85 -6.47 -4.81
N PHE A 72 18.42 -6.38 -3.56
CA PHE A 72 18.97 -5.41 -2.59
C PHE A 72 20.48 -5.62 -2.39
N SER A 73 20.90 -6.85 -2.17
CA SER A 73 22.32 -7.22 -2.03
C SER A 73 23.16 -6.83 -3.25
N LEU A 74 22.63 -7.02 -4.45
CA LEU A 74 23.28 -6.68 -5.71
C LEU A 74 23.41 -5.16 -5.91
N ILE A 75 22.38 -4.41 -5.56
CA ILE A 75 22.42 -2.94 -5.59
C ILE A 75 23.55 -2.42 -4.70
N ILE A 76 23.66 -2.93 -3.48
CA ILE A 76 24.71 -2.54 -2.54
C ILE A 76 26.08 -2.91 -3.05
N TRP A 77 26.23 -4.11 -3.60
CA TRP A 77 27.49 -4.53 -4.21
C TRP A 77 27.95 -3.57 -5.31
N ILE A 78 27.05 -3.16 -6.20
CA ILE A 78 27.35 -2.20 -7.27
C ILE A 78 27.78 -0.85 -6.68
N ILE A 79 27.06 -0.33 -5.71
CA ILE A 79 27.35 0.96 -5.05
C ILE A 79 28.74 0.90 -4.40
N GLU A 80 28.98 -0.09 -3.56
CA GLU A 80 30.23 -0.22 -2.83
C GLU A 80 31.44 -0.42 -3.78
N ARG A 81 31.26 -1.22 -4.84
CA ARG A 81 32.27 -1.39 -5.87
C ARG A 81 32.65 -0.08 -6.54
N GLN A 82 31.67 0.73 -6.94
CA GLN A 82 31.93 2.04 -7.57
C GLN A 82 32.72 2.97 -6.63
N ILE A 83 32.38 2.95 -5.37
CA ILE A 83 33.03 3.80 -4.37
C ILE A 83 34.49 3.37 -4.13
N ILE A 84 34.79 2.09 -4.11
CA ILE A 84 36.17 1.59 -3.94
C ILE A 84 37.03 1.89 -5.15
N LEU A 85 36.46 1.88 -6.36
CA LEU A 85 37.16 2.17 -7.60
C LEU A 85 37.56 3.62 -7.78
N ILE A 86 37.00 4.56 -7.01
CA ILE A 86 37.40 5.96 -7.07
C ILE A 86 38.84 6.11 -6.55
N VAL A 87 39.73 6.51 -7.44
CA VAL A 87 41.13 6.75 -7.12
C VAL A 87 41.30 8.17 -6.54
N GLY A 88 42.12 8.30 -5.50
CA GLY A 88 42.44 9.59 -4.86
C GLY A 88 41.58 9.94 -3.64
N LYS A 89 42.11 10.82 -2.79
CA LYS A 89 41.45 11.31 -1.55
C LYS A 89 40.77 12.64 -1.83
N ASN A 90 39.53 12.62 -2.27
CA ASN A 90 38.72 13.83 -2.41
C ASN A 90 37.76 13.98 -1.23
N LYS A 91 37.85 15.12 -0.51
CA LYS A 91 37.03 15.40 0.67
C LYS A 91 35.53 15.44 0.34
N ALA A 92 35.16 15.94 -0.84
CA ALA A 92 33.76 15.99 -1.27
C ALA A 92 33.17 14.60 -1.45
N ILE A 93 33.91 13.67 -2.10
CA ILE A 93 33.50 12.28 -2.30
C ILE A 93 33.37 11.55 -0.95
N THR A 94 34.30 11.83 -0.04
CA THR A 94 34.26 11.25 1.31
C THR A 94 33.04 11.75 2.08
N GLY A 95 32.74 13.05 2.01
CA GLY A 95 31.56 13.62 2.65
C GLY A 95 30.24 13.04 2.11
N PHE A 96 30.12 12.94 0.78
CA PHE A 96 28.98 12.29 0.12
C PHE A 96 28.77 10.87 0.61
N ARG A 97 29.85 10.10 0.71
CA ARG A 97 29.82 8.72 1.15
C ARG A 97 29.39 8.59 2.61
N ILE A 98 29.85 9.45 3.51
CA ILE A 98 29.42 9.45 4.92
C ILE A 98 27.92 9.77 5.00
N GLY A 99 27.46 10.74 4.22
CA GLY A 99 26.03 11.06 4.11
C GLY A 99 25.20 9.87 3.61
N LEU A 100 25.67 9.20 2.55
CA LEU A 100 25.03 8.00 2.02
C LEU A 100 24.98 6.87 3.07
N ALA A 101 26.10 6.60 3.75
CA ALA A 101 26.16 5.61 4.81
C ALA A 101 25.17 5.91 5.96
N ALA A 102 25.02 7.18 6.34
CA ALA A 102 24.07 7.58 7.37
C ALA A 102 22.62 7.33 6.95
N ILE A 103 22.27 7.67 5.69
CA ILE A 103 20.92 7.39 5.14
C ILE A 103 20.67 5.89 5.10
N MET A 104 21.63 5.11 4.62
CA MET A 104 21.50 3.65 4.52
C MET A 104 21.38 3.01 5.91
N ALA A 105 22.18 3.45 6.87
CA ALA A 105 22.08 2.98 8.25
C ALA A 105 20.71 3.32 8.87
N LEU A 106 20.17 4.49 8.61
CA LEU A 106 18.84 4.88 9.10
C LEU A 106 17.75 3.99 8.50
N LEU A 107 17.76 3.77 7.18
CA LEU A 107 16.79 2.92 6.50
C LEU A 107 16.89 1.46 6.98
N GLY A 108 18.12 0.94 7.04
CA GLY A 108 18.38 -0.43 7.49
C GLY A 108 17.95 -0.66 8.94
N ALA A 109 18.32 0.23 9.84
CA ALA A 109 17.93 0.17 11.25
C ALA A 109 16.41 0.20 11.40
N THR A 110 15.72 1.11 10.69
CA THR A 110 14.26 1.22 10.75
C THR A 110 13.56 -0.09 10.36
N ILE A 111 14.01 -0.76 9.30
CA ILE A 111 13.41 -2.03 8.83
C ILE A 111 13.68 -3.16 9.85
N ILE A 112 14.89 -3.21 10.40
CA ILE A 112 15.24 -4.21 11.40
C ILE A 112 14.50 -3.99 12.71
N ASP A 113 14.39 -2.75 13.18
CA ASP A 113 13.64 -2.41 14.39
C ASP A 113 12.17 -2.82 14.28
N GLN A 114 11.55 -2.63 13.11
CA GLN A 114 10.19 -3.10 12.89
C GLN A 114 10.07 -4.62 12.92
N THR A 115 11.12 -5.35 12.59
CA THR A 115 11.16 -6.81 12.74
C THR A 115 11.36 -7.21 14.20
N LEU A 116 12.22 -6.51 14.94
CA LEU A 116 12.51 -6.77 16.34
C LEU A 116 11.32 -6.42 17.25
N PHE A 117 10.71 -5.26 17.03
CA PHE A 117 9.54 -4.80 17.79
C PHE A 117 8.20 -5.20 17.13
N GLY A 118 8.23 -6.14 16.17
CA GLY A 118 7.06 -6.52 15.39
C GLY A 118 5.84 -6.86 16.23
N LYS A 119 6.00 -7.61 17.31
CA LYS A 119 4.90 -7.99 18.22
C LYS A 119 4.28 -6.77 18.92
N ASP A 120 5.11 -5.83 19.38
CA ASP A 120 4.66 -4.64 20.09
C ASP A 120 3.98 -3.67 19.10
N ILE A 121 4.52 -3.55 17.89
CA ILE A 121 3.92 -2.79 16.78
C ILE A 121 2.58 -3.41 16.40
N ASP A 122 2.50 -4.72 16.23
CA ASP A 122 1.26 -5.42 15.86
C ASP A 122 0.18 -5.28 16.95
N ALA A 123 0.56 -5.29 18.23
CA ALA A 123 -0.36 -5.05 19.34
C ALA A 123 -0.91 -3.61 19.34
N GLN A 124 -0.05 -2.60 19.11
CA GLN A 124 -0.49 -1.21 18.97
C GLN A 124 -1.30 -0.99 17.70
N MET A 125 -0.93 -1.67 16.61
CA MET A 125 -1.66 -1.66 15.36
C MET A 125 -3.10 -2.18 15.54
N ALA A 126 -3.25 -3.29 16.29
CA ALA A 126 -4.57 -3.83 16.60
C ALA A 126 -5.46 -2.81 17.33
N GLN A 127 -4.88 -2.04 18.27
CA GLN A 127 -5.62 -0.97 18.95
C GLN A 127 -6.02 0.17 17.99
N VAL A 128 -5.12 0.58 17.10
CA VAL A 128 -5.41 1.63 16.10
C VAL A 128 -6.47 1.15 15.11
N ILE A 129 -6.42 -0.12 14.67
CA ILE A 129 -7.46 -0.72 13.82
C ILE A 129 -8.81 -0.66 14.53
N GLU A 130 -8.87 -1.08 15.79
CA GLU A 130 -10.11 -1.10 16.56
C GLU A 130 -10.68 0.32 16.72
N GLN A 131 -9.86 1.31 17.07
CA GLN A 131 -10.30 2.71 17.18
C GLN A 131 -10.84 3.25 15.85
N ARG A 132 -10.12 3.07 14.74
CA ARG A 132 -10.57 3.50 13.41
C ARG A 132 -11.83 2.76 12.97
N THR A 133 -11.95 1.47 13.33
CA THR A 133 -13.14 0.65 13.05
C THR A 133 -14.34 1.21 13.82
N ASP A 134 -14.18 1.52 15.09
CA ASP A 134 -15.27 2.08 15.92
C ASP A 134 -15.74 3.45 15.40
N GLU A 135 -14.79 4.35 15.03
CA GLU A 135 -15.12 5.66 14.45
C GLU A 135 -15.91 5.53 13.14
N GLN A 136 -15.47 4.67 12.23
CA GLN A 136 -16.15 4.44 10.95
C GLN A 136 -17.47 3.69 11.13
N PHE A 137 -17.51 2.75 12.08
CA PHE A 137 -18.72 2.01 12.41
C PHE A 137 -19.81 2.95 12.92
N GLU A 138 -19.52 3.81 13.87
CA GLU A 138 -20.49 4.78 14.40
C GLU A 138 -21.02 5.73 13.30
N TYR A 139 -20.16 6.14 12.37
CA TYR A 139 -20.58 6.97 11.24
C TYR A 139 -21.51 6.20 10.28
N ARG A 140 -21.10 5.01 9.80
CA ARG A 140 -21.90 4.21 8.85
C ARG A 140 -23.18 3.67 9.50
N LYS A 141 -23.14 3.33 10.79
CA LYS A 141 -24.28 2.91 11.58
C LYS A 141 -25.37 3.99 11.60
N ARG A 142 -25.01 5.25 11.89
CA ARG A 142 -25.98 6.37 11.87
C ARG A 142 -26.68 6.51 10.53
N ILE A 143 -26.01 6.26 9.43
CA ILE A 143 -26.61 6.30 8.08
C ILE A 143 -27.67 5.21 7.96
N ILE A 144 -27.31 3.96 8.31
CA ILE A 144 -28.23 2.82 8.24
C ILE A 144 -29.42 3.01 9.20
N ASP A 145 -29.17 3.45 10.43
CA ASP A 145 -30.22 3.69 11.43
C ASP A 145 -31.20 4.78 10.96
N ASN A 146 -30.72 5.86 10.31
CA ASN A 146 -31.56 6.87 9.71
C ASN A 146 -32.41 6.33 8.57
N GLU A 147 -31.84 5.49 7.70
CA GLU A 147 -32.56 4.85 6.59
C GLU A 147 -33.62 3.87 7.11
N LEU A 148 -33.28 3.08 8.11
CA LEU A 148 -34.24 2.21 8.81
C LEU A 148 -35.38 2.98 9.43
N ALA A 149 -35.10 4.11 10.09
CA ALA A 149 -36.12 4.98 10.70
C ALA A 149 -37.03 5.62 9.64
N GLN A 150 -36.50 6.00 8.47
CA GLN A 150 -37.32 6.50 7.36
C GLN A 150 -38.20 5.39 6.77
N ASN A 151 -37.65 4.22 6.51
CA ASN A 151 -38.40 3.08 6.01
C ASN A 151 -39.50 2.64 6.98
N GLN A 152 -39.24 2.70 8.29
CA GLN A 152 -40.25 2.39 9.32
C GLN A 152 -41.41 3.40 9.26
N LYS A 153 -41.14 4.70 9.16
CA LYS A 153 -42.20 5.72 9.03
C LYS A 153 -43.03 5.56 7.76
N GLU A 154 -42.36 5.22 6.63
CA GLU A 154 -43.05 4.95 5.36
C GLU A 154 -43.90 3.68 5.48
N LEU A 155 -43.39 2.63 6.12
CA LEU A 155 -44.13 1.38 6.40
C LEU A 155 -45.38 1.64 7.22
N ASP A 156 -45.26 2.36 8.36
CA ASP A 156 -46.41 2.70 9.24
C ASP A 156 -47.50 3.48 8.47
N SER A 157 -47.06 4.43 7.61
CA SER A 157 -47.97 5.19 6.75
C SER A 157 -48.69 4.32 5.71
N LEU A 158 -47.99 3.39 5.09
CA LEU A 158 -48.55 2.48 4.09
C LEU A 158 -49.45 1.42 4.73
N GLU A 159 -49.11 0.89 5.90
CA GLU A 159 -49.96 -0.04 6.65
C GLU A 159 -51.29 0.61 7.07
N MET A 160 -51.26 1.89 7.51
CA MET A 160 -52.48 2.65 7.79
C MET A 160 -53.31 2.82 6.52
N LYS A 161 -52.73 3.14 5.37
CA LYS A 161 -53.44 3.26 4.10
C LYS A 161 -54.01 1.91 3.65
N ALA A 162 -53.24 0.82 3.79
CA ALA A 162 -53.68 -0.52 3.46
C ALA A 162 -54.88 -0.95 4.30
N SER A 163 -54.87 -0.64 5.62
CA SER A 163 -55.99 -0.89 6.54
C SER A 163 -57.25 -0.18 6.10
N VAL A 164 -57.19 1.13 5.76
CA VAL A 164 -58.34 1.91 5.29
C VAL A 164 -58.87 1.36 3.95
N LEU A 165 -58.00 1.08 3.00
CA LEU A 165 -58.39 0.53 1.71
C LEU A 165 -59.00 -0.87 1.83
N SER A 166 -58.47 -1.71 2.71
CA SER A 166 -59.01 -3.04 3.02
C SER A 166 -60.40 -3.00 3.58
N ASP A 167 -60.65 -2.09 4.53
CA ASP A 167 -61.97 -1.86 5.12
C ASP A 167 -62.97 -1.38 4.06
N GLU A 168 -62.59 -0.45 3.18
CA GLU A 168 -63.41 0.03 2.08
C GLU A 168 -63.75 -1.05 1.06
N VAL A 169 -62.76 -1.86 0.66
CA VAL A 169 -62.93 -2.95 -0.31
C VAL A 169 -63.82 -4.05 0.31
N SER A 170 -63.65 -4.35 1.60
CA SER A 170 -64.44 -5.36 2.31
C SER A 170 -65.92 -4.94 2.41
N LYS A 171 -66.19 -3.63 2.64
CA LYS A 171 -67.59 -3.13 2.71
C LYS A 171 -68.23 -3.06 1.33
N ARG A 172 -67.48 -2.84 0.25
CA ARG A 172 -68.00 -2.71 -1.12
C ARG A 172 -67.10 -3.42 -2.13
N PRO A 173 -67.19 -4.79 -2.22
CA PRO A 173 -66.32 -5.56 -3.11
C PRO A 173 -66.61 -5.34 -4.59
N MET A 174 -67.85 -4.98 -4.92
CA MET A 174 -68.32 -4.69 -6.28
C MET A 174 -68.92 -3.26 -6.36
N ILE A 175 -68.63 -2.57 -7.44
CA ILE A 175 -69.15 -1.24 -7.72
C ILE A 175 -69.95 -1.28 -9.00
N LYS A 176 -71.14 -0.60 -9.01
CA LYS A 176 -71.88 -0.42 -10.24
C LYS A 176 -71.23 0.60 -11.15
N SER A 177 -70.79 0.18 -12.32
CA SER A 177 -70.31 1.08 -13.36
C SER A 177 -71.39 1.30 -14.40
N THR A 178 -71.76 2.54 -14.60
CA THR A 178 -72.74 2.92 -15.65
C THR A 178 -72.00 3.38 -16.87
N THR A 179 -72.12 2.60 -17.95
CA THR A 179 -71.54 2.96 -19.25
C THR A 179 -72.63 3.53 -20.12
N TYR A 180 -72.41 4.74 -20.58
CA TYR A 180 -73.36 5.42 -21.50
C TYR A 180 -72.93 5.11 -22.94
N ASN A 181 -73.80 4.35 -23.65
CA ASN A 181 -73.61 4.12 -25.06
C ASN A 181 -74.56 5.04 -25.84
N ARG A 182 -73.98 5.88 -26.70
CA ARG A 182 -74.73 6.65 -27.70
C ARG A 182 -74.85 5.81 -28.97
N SER A 183 -76.04 5.42 -29.30
CA SER A 183 -76.37 4.74 -30.56
C SER A 183 -77.33 5.57 -31.36
N VAL A 184 -77.24 5.48 -32.71
CA VAL A 184 -78.25 6.12 -33.56
C VAL A 184 -79.53 5.29 -33.47
N ALA A 185 -80.56 5.87 -32.89
CA ALA A 185 -81.86 5.18 -32.67
C ALA A 185 -82.79 5.25 -33.87
N GLY A 186 -82.52 6.13 -34.85
CA GLY A 186 -83.32 6.31 -36.05
C GLY A 186 -83.00 7.60 -36.74
N VAL A 187 -83.67 7.84 -37.88
CA VAL A 187 -83.55 9.08 -38.60
C VAL A 187 -84.88 9.80 -38.56
N ASP A 188 -84.88 11.07 -38.18
CA ASP A 188 -86.05 11.94 -38.09
C ASP A 188 -86.62 12.16 -39.53
N SER A 189 -87.89 12.54 -39.58
CA SER A 189 -88.57 12.85 -40.84
C SER A 189 -87.90 13.93 -41.71
N LEU A 190 -86.90 14.60 -41.16
CA LEU A 190 -86.05 15.61 -41.83
C LEU A 190 -84.62 15.06 -42.14
N GLY A 191 -84.35 13.77 -41.95
CA GLY A 191 -83.08 13.15 -42.36
C GLY A 191 -81.97 13.29 -41.29
N ASN A 192 -82.24 13.81 -40.09
CA ASN A 192 -81.26 13.95 -38.97
C ASN A 192 -81.22 12.71 -38.13
N ALA A 193 -80.02 12.24 -37.74
CA ALA A 193 -79.81 11.12 -36.87
C ALA A 193 -80.30 11.42 -35.44
N VAL A 194 -81.30 10.71 -34.96
CA VAL A 194 -81.76 10.78 -33.55
C VAL A 194 -80.86 9.86 -32.70
N MET A 195 -80.14 10.46 -31.78
CA MET A 195 -79.22 9.75 -30.88
C MET A 195 -80.00 9.29 -29.65
N ALA A 196 -80.10 7.98 -29.44
CA ALA A 196 -80.57 7.43 -28.16
C ALA A 196 -79.34 7.16 -27.24
N THR A 197 -79.48 7.62 -26.03
CA THR A 197 -78.48 7.36 -24.98
C THR A 197 -78.98 6.15 -24.19
N GLY A 198 -78.38 4.99 -24.44
CA GLY A 198 -78.60 3.80 -23.60
C GLY A 198 -77.57 3.78 -22.47
N TYR A 199 -77.98 3.41 -21.31
CA TYR A 199 -77.07 3.14 -20.19
C TYR A 199 -77.08 1.64 -19.92
N SER A 200 -75.84 1.10 -19.65
CA SER A 200 -75.67 -0.27 -19.21
C SER A 200 -75.00 -0.25 -17.85
N GLU A 201 -75.63 -0.82 -16.87
CA GLU A 201 -75.03 -0.99 -15.52
C GLU A 201 -74.34 -2.37 -15.48
N GLN A 202 -73.03 -2.34 -15.21
CA GLN A 202 -72.25 -3.55 -14.96
C GLN A 202 -71.66 -3.52 -13.54
N ASN A 203 -71.72 -4.64 -12.84
CA ASN A 203 -71.02 -4.77 -11.56
C ASN A 203 -69.56 -5.09 -11.90
N ILE A 204 -68.64 -4.17 -11.61
CA ILE A 204 -67.21 -4.34 -11.79
C ILE A 204 -66.54 -4.48 -10.41
N PRO A 205 -65.44 -5.27 -10.32
CA PRO A 205 -64.64 -5.30 -9.11
C PRO A 205 -64.23 -3.89 -8.67
N ASN A 206 -64.19 -3.66 -7.38
CA ASN A 206 -63.83 -2.34 -6.84
C ASN A 206 -62.37 -1.99 -7.25
N PRO A 207 -62.14 -0.89 -7.99
CA PRO A 207 -60.82 -0.47 -8.42
C PRO A 207 -59.82 -0.24 -7.26
N LYS A 208 -60.35 0.08 -6.06
CA LYS A 208 -59.52 0.21 -4.85
C LYS A 208 -58.83 -1.11 -4.42
N ALA A 209 -59.37 -2.27 -4.86
CA ALA A 209 -58.68 -3.55 -4.65
C ALA A 209 -57.32 -3.58 -5.34
N LYS A 210 -57.21 -3.03 -6.56
CA LYS A 210 -55.92 -2.93 -7.29
C LYS A 210 -54.99 -1.94 -6.61
N ASP A 211 -55.49 -0.88 -6.00
CA ASP A 211 -54.66 0.06 -5.24
C ASP A 211 -54.17 -0.57 -3.95
N LEU A 212 -55.00 -1.39 -3.27
CA LEU A 212 -54.61 -2.18 -2.10
C LEU A 212 -53.44 -3.16 -2.47
N ASP A 213 -53.54 -3.86 -3.60
CA ASP A 213 -52.49 -4.78 -4.06
C ASP A 213 -51.17 -4.03 -4.30
N ARG A 214 -51.22 -2.82 -4.88
CA ARG A 214 -50.06 -1.96 -5.08
C ARG A 214 -49.44 -1.51 -3.74
N VAL A 215 -50.26 -1.13 -2.78
CA VAL A 215 -49.78 -0.74 -1.46
C VAL A 215 -49.15 -1.92 -0.73
N ASN A 216 -49.77 -3.10 -0.78
CA ASN A 216 -49.21 -4.33 -0.19
C ASN A 216 -47.87 -4.70 -0.83
N SER A 217 -47.77 -4.65 -2.17
CA SER A 217 -46.50 -4.89 -2.87
C SER A 217 -45.39 -3.93 -2.45
N ARG A 218 -45.73 -2.66 -2.17
CA ARG A 218 -44.79 -1.65 -1.67
C ARG A 218 -44.39 -1.92 -0.23
N ILE A 219 -45.31 -2.36 0.63
CA ILE A 219 -45.02 -2.78 2.00
C ILE A 219 -44.02 -3.94 1.99
N ASP A 220 -44.23 -4.96 1.17
CA ASP A 220 -43.34 -6.11 1.06
C ASP A 220 -41.94 -5.71 0.56
N ASN A 221 -41.87 -4.80 -0.39
CA ASN A 221 -40.57 -4.27 -0.88
C ASN A 221 -39.82 -3.51 0.24
N ILE A 222 -40.51 -2.69 1.01
CA ILE A 222 -39.90 -1.95 2.14
C ILE A 222 -39.43 -2.93 3.21
N ARG A 223 -40.24 -3.95 3.57
CA ARG A 223 -39.84 -4.99 4.54
C ARG A 223 -38.61 -5.74 4.10
N ASN A 224 -38.54 -6.13 2.81
CA ASN A 224 -37.37 -6.79 2.26
C ASN A 224 -36.13 -5.88 2.27
N ASN A 225 -36.29 -4.60 1.98
CA ASN A 225 -35.22 -3.61 2.08
C ASN A 225 -34.71 -3.45 3.52
N MET A 226 -35.62 -3.31 4.49
CA MET A 226 -35.28 -3.25 5.91
C MET A 226 -34.55 -4.51 6.39
N LEU A 227 -34.95 -5.68 5.93
CA LEU A 227 -34.26 -6.95 6.23
C LEU A 227 -32.83 -6.93 5.69
N SER A 228 -32.65 -6.48 4.45
CA SER A 228 -31.32 -6.38 3.83
C SER A 228 -30.41 -5.37 4.55
N LEU A 229 -30.96 -4.23 4.98
CA LEU A 229 -30.25 -3.21 5.77
C LEU A 229 -29.86 -3.74 7.15
N ASN A 230 -30.72 -4.52 7.80
CA ASN A 230 -30.42 -5.14 9.08
C ASN A 230 -29.29 -6.17 8.98
N ASN A 231 -29.31 -6.99 7.92
CA ASN A 231 -28.24 -7.93 7.64
C ASN A 231 -26.91 -7.20 7.36
N LYS A 232 -26.94 -6.10 6.60
CA LYS A 232 -25.75 -5.25 6.38
C LYS A 232 -25.26 -4.63 7.69
N HIS A 233 -26.16 -4.17 8.55
CA HIS A 233 -25.80 -3.62 9.85
C HIS A 233 -25.05 -4.64 10.73
N GLN A 234 -25.48 -5.91 10.72
CA GLN A 234 -24.80 -6.97 11.48
C GLN A 234 -23.39 -7.27 10.94
N ALA A 235 -23.19 -7.26 9.62
CA ALA A 235 -21.91 -7.53 8.99
C ALA A 235 -20.99 -6.30 8.95
N LEU A 236 -21.50 -5.11 9.17
CA LEU A 236 -20.84 -3.82 8.96
C LEU A 236 -19.51 -3.70 9.72
N ARG A 237 -19.48 -4.11 10.98
CA ARG A 237 -18.27 -3.98 11.82
C ARG A 237 -17.13 -4.83 11.31
N ASP A 238 -17.42 -6.08 10.90
CA ASP A 238 -16.41 -6.99 10.38
C ASP A 238 -15.90 -6.52 9.01
N GLU A 239 -16.80 -6.02 8.16
CA GLU A 239 -16.44 -5.44 6.87
C GLU A 239 -15.50 -4.24 7.03
N ILE A 240 -15.85 -3.28 7.89
CA ILE A 240 -15.00 -2.11 8.18
C ILE A 240 -13.67 -2.52 8.77
N ARG A 241 -13.65 -3.51 9.65
CA ARG A 241 -12.42 -4.02 10.26
C ARG A 241 -11.47 -4.60 9.22
N ILE A 242 -12.00 -5.39 8.29
CA ILE A 242 -11.22 -5.97 7.18
C ILE A 242 -10.73 -4.85 6.26
N GLU A 243 -11.61 -3.90 5.89
CA GLU A 243 -11.26 -2.75 5.07
C GLU A 243 -10.16 -1.91 5.73
N THR A 244 -10.30 -1.58 7.01
CA THR A 244 -9.31 -0.80 7.77
C THR A 244 -7.97 -1.53 7.83
N LYS A 245 -7.97 -2.84 8.09
CA LYS A 245 -6.76 -3.67 8.13
C LYS A 245 -6.04 -3.68 6.78
N ASN A 246 -6.78 -3.75 5.66
CA ASN A 246 -6.19 -3.78 4.33
C ASN A 246 -5.62 -2.41 3.90
N ASN A 247 -6.20 -1.32 4.40
CA ASN A 247 -5.78 0.04 4.08
C ASN A 247 -4.62 0.56 4.93
N ILE A 248 -4.16 -0.19 5.93
CA ILE A 248 -2.98 0.16 6.71
C ILE A 248 -1.73 -0.17 5.91
N GLY A 249 -0.96 0.88 5.58
CA GLY A 249 0.28 0.79 4.83
C GLY A 249 1.52 1.08 5.67
N LEU A 250 2.68 1.04 5.02
CA LEU A 250 4.00 1.31 5.58
C LEU A 250 4.06 2.59 6.44
N LEU A 251 3.45 3.67 5.98
CA LEU A 251 3.48 4.96 6.70
C LEU A 251 2.79 4.88 8.06
N SER A 252 1.67 4.16 8.15
CA SER A 252 0.98 3.97 9.43
C SER A 252 1.79 3.09 10.39
N GLU A 253 2.47 2.06 9.90
CA GLU A 253 3.39 1.26 10.72
C GLU A 253 4.58 2.08 11.21
N LEU A 254 5.17 2.93 10.36
CA LEU A 254 6.23 3.85 10.73
C LEU A 254 5.77 4.86 11.79
N GLU A 255 4.60 5.47 11.61
CA GLU A 255 4.03 6.41 12.57
C GLU A 255 3.84 5.76 13.96
N ILE A 256 3.33 4.53 13.99
CA ILE A 256 3.16 3.78 15.23
C ILE A 256 4.52 3.44 15.84
N THR A 257 5.49 3.01 15.04
CA THR A 257 6.85 2.67 15.50
C THR A 257 7.52 3.86 16.17
N PHE A 258 7.44 5.05 15.55
CA PHE A 258 8.00 6.29 16.12
C PHE A 258 7.06 6.99 17.10
N SER A 259 5.91 6.42 17.42
CA SER A 259 5.01 6.97 18.43
C SER A 259 5.61 6.86 19.83
N LYS A 260 5.09 7.68 20.77
CA LYS A 260 5.45 7.57 22.21
C LYS A 260 5.10 6.21 22.81
N LYS A 261 4.35 5.39 22.13
CA LYS A 261 3.88 4.09 22.65
C LYS A 261 4.83 2.92 22.35
N VAL A 262 5.72 3.04 21.34
CA VAL A 262 6.68 1.99 20.97
C VAL A 262 8.10 2.46 21.29
N ILE A 263 8.79 3.17 20.40
CA ILE A 263 10.20 3.53 20.59
C ILE A 263 10.39 4.49 21.78
N PHE A 264 9.52 5.49 21.90
CA PHE A 264 9.60 6.48 22.97
C PHE A 264 8.84 6.06 24.26
N SER A 265 8.47 4.79 24.39
CA SER A 265 7.76 4.27 25.57
C SER A 265 8.65 4.21 26.81
N SER A 266 9.93 3.88 26.65
CA SER A 266 10.89 3.77 27.74
C SER A 266 12.30 4.19 27.31
N LEU A 267 13.11 4.58 28.31
CA LEU A 267 14.53 4.91 28.09
C LEU A 267 15.29 3.70 27.50
N ILE A 268 14.96 2.49 27.93
CA ILE A 268 15.60 1.26 27.46
C ILE A 268 15.35 1.06 25.97
N THR A 269 14.12 1.27 25.51
CA THR A 269 13.74 1.14 24.09
C THR A 269 14.46 2.18 23.21
N ILE A 270 14.60 3.41 23.71
CA ILE A 270 15.34 4.47 23.04
C ILE A 270 16.83 4.09 22.90
N VAL A 271 17.47 3.66 23.99
CA VAL A 271 18.88 3.24 23.98
C VAL A 271 19.09 2.06 23.03
N PHE A 272 18.16 1.11 23.02
CA PHE A 272 18.23 -0.04 22.11
C PHE A 272 18.12 0.38 20.65
N TYR A 273 17.16 1.24 20.30
CA TYR A 273 16.99 1.80 18.94
C TYR A 273 18.25 2.51 18.45
N PHE A 274 18.80 3.43 19.26
CA PHE A 274 20.05 4.11 18.92
C PHE A 274 21.25 3.16 18.87
N GLY A 275 21.24 2.10 19.66
CA GLY A 275 22.25 1.04 19.62
C GLY A 275 22.25 0.29 18.31
N VAL A 276 21.08 -0.11 17.84
CA VAL A 276 20.88 -0.77 16.53
C VAL A 276 21.29 0.17 15.40
N PHE A 277 20.81 1.40 15.41
CA PHE A 277 21.19 2.42 14.42
C PHE A 277 22.73 2.65 14.41
N GLY A 278 23.35 2.82 15.58
CA GLY A 278 24.80 2.98 15.69
C GLY A 278 25.58 1.77 15.16
N PHE A 279 25.10 0.57 15.43
CA PHE A 279 25.69 -0.66 14.91
C PHE A 279 25.65 -0.70 13.38
N PHE A 280 24.51 -0.39 12.77
CA PHE A 280 24.39 -0.29 11.31
C PHE A 280 25.30 0.79 10.73
N LEU A 281 25.33 1.96 11.37
CA LEU A 281 26.21 3.06 10.95
C LEU A 281 27.68 2.64 10.98
N LEU A 282 28.13 1.93 12.01
CA LEU A 282 29.49 1.42 12.11
C LEU A 282 29.82 0.42 10.98
N ILE A 283 28.89 -0.48 10.63
CA ILE A 283 29.07 -1.42 9.54
C ILE A 283 29.13 -0.67 8.20
N GLU A 284 28.24 0.27 7.94
CA GLU A 284 28.24 1.09 6.71
C GLU A 284 29.52 1.92 6.58
N LEU A 285 30.01 2.45 7.69
CA LEU A 285 31.28 3.21 7.70
C LEU A 285 32.53 2.32 7.63
N LEU A 286 32.42 1.00 7.74
CA LEU A 286 33.59 0.10 7.76
C LEU A 286 34.40 0.19 6.47
N VAL A 287 33.76 0.24 5.31
CA VAL A 287 34.44 0.44 4.01
C VAL A 287 35.05 1.83 3.92
N VAL A 288 34.31 2.87 4.37
CA VAL A 288 34.79 4.26 4.40
C VAL A 288 36.03 4.39 5.28
N SER A 289 35.94 3.88 6.50
CA SER A 289 37.05 3.91 7.48
C SER A 289 38.28 3.19 6.94
N GLY A 290 38.05 2.03 6.28
CA GLY A 290 39.10 1.29 5.61
C GLY A 290 39.88 2.12 4.59
N LYS A 291 39.20 2.98 3.84
CA LYS A 291 39.82 3.84 2.82
C LYS A 291 40.42 5.14 3.42
N MET A 292 39.79 5.70 4.42
CA MET A 292 40.26 6.96 5.06
C MET A 292 41.47 6.78 5.96
N PHE A 293 41.44 5.77 6.82
CA PHE A 293 42.45 5.56 7.88
C PHE A 293 43.58 4.63 7.44
N SER A 294 43.44 3.88 6.32
CA SER A 294 44.57 3.11 5.81
C SER A 294 45.56 4.00 5.07
N LYS A 295 46.85 3.68 5.20
CA LYS A 295 47.88 4.21 4.30
C LYS A 295 47.53 3.79 2.87
N THR A 296 47.78 4.68 1.89
CA THR A 296 47.64 4.36 0.46
C THR A 296 48.41 3.07 0.18
N CYS A 297 47.74 2.06 -0.37
CA CYS A 297 48.44 0.80 -0.74
C CYS A 297 49.19 0.99 -2.05
N ASP A 298 50.22 0.12 -2.28
CA ASP A 298 51.04 0.17 -3.49
C ASP A 298 50.19 0.11 -4.77
N TYR A 299 49.09 -0.63 -4.75
CA TYR A 299 48.12 -0.70 -5.86
C TYR A 299 47.56 0.67 -6.23
N GLU A 300 47.05 1.42 -5.25
CA GLU A 300 46.48 2.76 -5.50
C GLU A 300 47.54 3.73 -6.02
N VAL A 301 48.73 3.72 -5.43
CA VAL A 301 49.85 4.55 -5.88
C VAL A 301 50.27 4.22 -7.30
N LEU A 302 50.29 2.92 -7.68
CA LEU A 302 50.69 2.45 -9.00
C LEU A 302 49.65 2.86 -10.06
N ILE A 303 48.37 2.72 -9.78
CA ILE A 303 47.28 3.17 -10.66
C ILE A 303 47.36 4.68 -10.87
N GLU A 304 47.49 5.47 -9.77
CA GLU A 304 47.59 6.92 -9.84
C GLU A 304 48.78 7.39 -10.71
N ARG A 305 49.92 6.75 -10.55
CA ARG A 305 51.10 7.03 -11.39
C ARG A 305 50.92 6.63 -12.85
N GLN A 306 50.27 5.50 -13.11
CA GLN A 306 49.98 5.06 -14.49
C GLN A 306 49.01 6.07 -15.16
N GLN A 307 48.00 6.51 -14.45
CA GLN A 307 47.03 7.51 -14.93
C GLN A 307 47.73 8.84 -15.24
N ALA A 308 48.56 9.33 -14.33
CA ALA A 308 49.30 10.57 -14.51
C ALA A 308 50.25 10.54 -15.70
N ARG A 309 50.93 9.39 -15.94
CA ARG A 309 51.80 9.20 -17.13
C ARG A 309 50.99 9.23 -18.42
N LYS A 310 49.84 8.52 -18.46
CA LYS A 310 48.99 8.51 -19.65
C LYS A 310 48.41 9.89 -19.97
N ILE A 311 48.01 10.67 -18.95
CA ILE A 311 47.52 12.04 -19.13
C ILE A 311 48.65 12.90 -19.77
N LYS A 312 49.85 12.87 -19.23
CA LYS A 312 51.02 13.60 -19.81
C LYS A 312 51.31 13.19 -21.24
N GLN A 313 51.21 11.91 -21.59
CA GLN A 313 51.37 11.43 -22.98
C GLN A 313 50.27 12.01 -23.88
N ILE A 314 49.01 12.00 -23.45
CA ILE A 314 47.88 12.57 -24.22
C ILE A 314 48.08 14.07 -24.42
N GLU A 315 48.45 14.80 -23.39
CA GLU A 315 48.77 16.23 -23.46
C GLU A 315 49.90 16.56 -24.39
N SER A 316 50.91 15.70 -24.50
CA SER A 316 52.03 15.85 -25.43
C SER A 316 51.66 15.57 -26.90
N ILE A 317 50.64 14.77 -27.16
CA ILE A 317 50.15 14.40 -28.51
C ILE A 317 49.12 15.43 -29.02
N LEU A 318 48.29 15.92 -28.13
CA LEU A 318 47.28 16.95 -28.42
C LEU A 318 47.73 18.29 -27.78
N PRO A 319 48.48 19.14 -28.52
CA PRO A 319 48.73 20.48 -28.00
C PRO A 319 47.38 21.18 -27.78
N VAL A 320 47.14 21.60 -26.55
CA VAL A 320 45.93 22.32 -26.15
C VAL A 320 45.78 23.52 -27.09
N ALA A 321 44.81 23.46 -28.01
CA ALA A 321 44.37 24.61 -28.72
C ALA A 321 43.79 25.58 -27.65
N ASP A 322 44.44 26.72 -27.48
CA ASP A 322 43.99 27.79 -26.58
C ASP A 322 42.51 28.06 -26.82
N VAL A 323 41.65 27.56 -25.93
CA VAL A 323 40.27 28.02 -25.82
C VAL A 323 40.32 29.32 -25.03
N LYS A 324 40.37 30.46 -25.79
CA LYS A 324 40.12 31.78 -25.25
C LYS A 324 38.65 31.94 -24.85
#